data_79a77e68e5c5c253f0dec4c6e86c6653
#
_entry.id   79a77e68e5c5c253f0dec4c6e86c6653
#
_cell.length_a   1.000
_cell.length_b   1.000
_cell.length_c   1.000
_cell.angle_alpha   90.00
_cell.angle_beta   90.00
_cell.angle_gamma   90.00
#
_symmetry.space_group_name_H-M   'P 1'
#
loop_
_entity.id
_entity.type
_entity.pdbx_description
1 polymer ?
#
loop_
_entity_poly.entity_id
_entity_poly.type
_entity_poly.pdbx_seq_one_letter_code
_entity_poly.pdbx_strand_id
1 'polypeptide(L)'
;EVGADTGSGMEMDEVSLTPQRVAANTKYSKLLIQQGGAEVDSLIANELAAAMNAYIXDXXFDTIMASXAVNQSSVTDGALTAAIVNTMETDALAQGANLAGASYVMSPGAYGLSKALAQVASVNALWENGQFNMYNAVATPYLVNGFLEDGTTAAAGALCFGNFQQGAILAYFGSLDLLIDPYSNAGNAQIALHVNRFFDFDLRQPGALSIAKHLNA
;
A
#
# COMPACT_ATOMS: atom_id res chain seq x y z
N GLU A 1 -24.85 -44.44 -16.28
CA GLU A 1 -23.41 -44.39 -16.56
C GLU A 1 -22.84 -43.20 -15.82
N VAL A 2 -22.09 -43.51 -14.76
CA VAL A 2 -21.44 -42.41 -13.96
C VAL A 2 -20.15 -42.06 -14.68
N GLY A 3 -20.05 -40.86 -15.18
CA GLY A 3 -18.81 -40.35 -15.78
C GLY A 3 -17.66 -40.44 -14.79
N ALA A 4 -16.47 -40.75 -15.28
CA ALA A 4 -15.28 -40.79 -14.44
C ALA A 4 -15.08 -39.45 -13.80
N ASP A 5 -15.01 -39.41 -12.48
CA ASP A 5 -14.67 -38.22 -11.72
C ASP A 5 -13.20 -37.91 -11.96
N THR A 6 -12.94 -36.93 -12.82
CA THR A 6 -11.60 -36.39 -13.00
C THR A 6 -11.35 -35.44 -11.84
N GLY A 7 -11.01 -35.98 -10.69
CA GLY A 7 -10.68 -35.18 -9.53
C GLY A 7 -9.51 -34.25 -9.84
N SER A 8 -9.75 -32.93 -9.78
CA SER A 8 -8.65 -31.99 -9.84
C SER A 8 -7.96 -32.01 -8.48
N GLY A 9 -6.70 -32.41 -8.46
CA GLY A 9 -5.91 -32.42 -7.24
C GLY A 9 -5.77 -31.01 -6.70
N MET A 10 -5.78 -30.87 -5.38
CA MET A 10 -5.47 -29.59 -4.76
C MET A 10 -3.99 -29.30 -4.97
N GLU A 11 -3.71 -28.20 -5.64
CA GLU A 11 -2.33 -27.70 -5.75
C GLU A 11 -2.07 -26.72 -4.62
N MET A 12 -0.97 -26.92 -3.92
CA MET A 12 -0.51 -26.01 -2.87
C MET A 12 0.74 -25.32 -3.34
N ASP A 13 0.74 -24.00 -3.26
CA ASP A 13 1.90 -23.21 -3.58
C ASP A 13 2.47 -22.60 -2.29
N GLU A 14 3.77 -22.28 -2.29
CA GLU A 14 4.46 -21.80 -1.12
C GLU A 14 4.88 -20.33 -1.32
N VAL A 15 4.55 -19.49 -0.36
CA VAL A 15 5.02 -18.10 -0.31
C VAL A 15 6.20 -18.07 0.67
N SER A 16 7.39 -17.74 0.18
CA SER A 16 8.60 -17.71 0.98
C SER A 16 8.95 -16.27 1.38
N LEU A 17 8.97 -16.00 2.67
CA LEU A 17 9.25 -14.66 3.20
C LEU A 17 10.67 -14.63 3.78
N THR A 18 11.46 -13.64 3.39
CA THR A 18 12.86 -13.48 3.79
C THR A 18 13.02 -12.16 4.54
N PRO A 19 13.43 -12.20 5.83
CA PRO A 19 13.52 -10.97 6.63
C PRO A 19 14.41 -9.90 5.97
N GLN A 20 13.83 -8.75 5.72
CA GLN A 20 14.52 -7.54 5.26
C GLN A 20 14.55 -6.52 6.38
N ARG A 21 15.69 -5.85 6.55
CA ARG A 21 15.84 -4.87 7.63
C ARG A 21 15.43 -3.48 7.16
N VAL A 22 14.54 -2.85 7.88
CA VAL A 22 14.29 -1.42 7.78
C VAL A 22 14.86 -0.75 9.02
N ALA A 23 15.52 0.38 8.82
CA ALA A 23 16.17 1.11 9.92
C ALA A 23 15.94 2.61 9.75
N ALA A 24 15.72 3.28 10.85
CA ALA A 24 15.66 4.74 10.89
C ALA A 24 16.55 5.23 12.02
N ASN A 25 17.19 6.37 11.84
CA ASN A 25 18.02 6.93 12.89
C ASN A 25 17.93 8.46 12.87
N THR A 26 18.12 9.04 14.04
CA THR A 26 18.17 10.49 14.20
C THR A 26 19.11 10.85 15.33
N LYS A 27 19.50 12.11 15.38
CA LYS A 27 20.34 12.65 16.46
C LYS A 27 19.67 13.91 16.98
N TYR A 28 19.69 14.07 18.29
CA TYR A 28 19.17 15.28 18.92
C TYR A 28 20.09 15.74 20.06
N SER A 29 20.06 17.03 20.35
CA SER A 29 20.94 17.60 21.33
C SER A 29 20.45 17.36 22.76
N LYS A 30 21.37 17.21 23.70
CA LYS A 30 21.05 17.14 25.12
C LYS A 30 20.35 18.41 25.61
N LEU A 31 20.64 19.54 24.98
CA LEU A 31 19.98 20.81 25.30
C LEU A 31 18.46 20.72 24.95
N LEU A 32 18.10 20.07 23.86
CA LEU A 32 16.70 19.92 23.49
C LEU A 32 15.92 19.15 24.57
N ILE A 33 16.52 18.09 25.11
CA ILE A 33 15.88 17.33 26.21
C ILE A 33 15.72 18.22 27.45
N GLN A 34 16.75 18.98 27.80
CA GLN A 34 16.71 19.84 28.98
C GLN A 34 15.64 20.93 28.88
N GLN A 35 15.42 21.44 27.67
CA GLN A 35 14.42 22.48 27.43
C GLN A 35 13.03 21.92 27.19
N GLY A 36 12.91 20.77 26.53
CA GLY A 36 11.65 20.19 26.15
C GLY A 36 11.08 19.14 27.12
N GLY A 37 11.88 18.70 28.08
CA GLY A 37 11.45 17.71 29.04
C GLY A 37 11.37 16.27 28.49
N ALA A 38 10.80 15.39 29.26
CA ALA A 38 10.73 13.96 28.96
C ALA A 38 9.84 13.62 27.76
N GLU A 39 8.99 14.54 27.33
CA GLU A 39 8.09 14.30 26.21
C GLU A 39 8.81 14.29 24.85
N VAL A 40 9.99 14.90 24.77
CA VAL A 40 10.76 15.00 23.52
C VAL A 40 11.19 13.60 23.04
N ASP A 41 11.63 12.74 23.96
CA ASP A 41 12.09 11.39 23.61
C ASP A 41 10.96 10.56 23.00
N SER A 42 9.75 10.63 23.59
CA SER A 42 8.59 9.92 23.07
C SER A 42 8.14 10.47 21.72
N LEU A 43 8.20 11.79 21.54
CA LEU A 43 7.87 12.41 20.26
C LEU A 43 8.82 11.92 19.15
N ILE A 44 10.12 11.93 19.42
CA ILE A 44 11.13 11.50 18.45
C ILE A 44 10.95 9.99 18.12
N ALA A 45 10.70 9.16 19.14
CA ALA A 45 10.47 7.73 18.92
C ALA A 45 9.24 7.49 18.05
N ASN A 46 8.15 8.24 18.29
CA ASN A 46 6.94 8.13 17.50
C ASN A 46 7.17 8.57 16.04
N GLU A 47 7.93 9.65 15.83
CA GLU A 47 8.26 10.13 14.48
C GLU A 47 9.10 9.09 13.71
N LEU A 48 10.08 8.45 14.38
CA LEU A 48 10.87 7.40 13.77
C LEU A 48 10.03 6.17 13.41
N ALA A 49 9.13 5.77 14.33
CA ALA A 49 8.21 4.66 14.08
C ALA A 49 7.28 4.97 12.90
N ALA A 50 6.79 6.22 12.83
CA ALA A 50 5.94 6.67 11.72
C ALA A 50 6.70 6.63 10.38
N ALA A 51 7.96 7.07 10.37
CA ALA A 51 8.80 7.03 9.17
C ALA A 51 9.05 5.60 8.69
N MET A 52 9.28 4.66 9.64
CA MET A 52 9.48 3.26 9.30
C MET A 52 8.20 2.64 8.74
N ASN A 53 7.06 2.92 9.36
CA ASN A 53 5.77 2.43 8.86
C ASN A 53 5.47 3.00 7.47
N ALA A 54 5.81 4.25 7.21
CA ALA A 54 5.68 4.88 5.89
C ALA A 54 6.51 4.12 4.84
N TYR A 55 7.74 3.78 5.17
CA TYR A 55 8.61 3.01 4.27
C TYR A 55 8.03 1.61 3.99
N ILE A 56 7.54 0.97 5.01
CA ILE A 56 6.90 -0.35 4.83
C ILE A 56 5.68 -0.28 3.90
N UNK A 57 4.94 0.59 3.94
CA UNK A 57 3.91 0.80 3.20
C UNK A 57 4.27 0.98 1.86
N ASP A 58 5.19 1.98 1.67
CA ASP A 58 5.76 2.22 0.35
C ASP A 58 6.23 0.91 -0.32
N UNK A 59 6.74 0.04 0.32
CA UNK A 59 7.20 -1.12 -0.10
C UNK A 59 6.20 -2.08 -0.44
N UNK A 60 5.12 -1.94 0.07
CA UNK A 60 4.14 -2.68 -0.10
C UNK A 60 3.54 -2.47 -1.32
N PHE A 61 3.15 -1.23 -1.51
CA PHE A 61 2.44 -0.81 -2.73
C PHE A 61 3.34 -0.93 -3.97
N ASP A 62 4.62 -0.67 -3.86
CA ASP A 62 5.56 -0.87 -4.98
C ASP A 62 5.52 -2.32 -5.49
N THR A 63 5.52 -3.27 -4.58
CA THR A 63 5.45 -4.70 -4.95
C THR A 63 4.13 -5.01 -5.67
N ILE A 64 3.01 -4.52 -5.15
CA ILE A 64 1.69 -4.71 -5.78
C ILE A 64 1.67 -4.09 -7.17
N MET A 65 2.14 -2.84 -7.28
CA MET A 65 2.10 -2.09 -8.55
C MET A 65 3.06 -2.67 -9.59
N ALA A 66 4.17 -3.26 -9.16
CA ALA A 66 5.17 -3.85 -10.07
C ALA A 66 4.79 -5.26 -10.53
N SER A 67 3.91 -5.96 -9.80
CA SER A 67 3.62 -7.37 -10.07
C SER A 67 2.73 -7.57 -11.29
N UNK A 68 3.05 -8.31 -11.95
CA UNK A 68 2.46 -8.68 -12.95
C UNK A 68 1.47 -9.60 -12.80
N ALA A 69 1.51 -10.33 -11.73
CA ALA A 69 0.50 -11.32 -11.39
C ALA A 69 -0.81 -10.70 -10.88
N VAL A 70 -0.76 -9.46 -10.44
CA VAL A 70 -1.94 -8.67 -10.07
C VAL A 70 -2.69 -8.28 -11.35
N ASN A 71 -4.03 -8.26 -11.31
CA ASN A 71 -4.83 -7.91 -12.48
C ASN A 71 -4.53 -6.48 -12.94
N GLN A 72 -4.09 -6.34 -14.18
CA GLN A 72 -3.74 -5.06 -14.78
C GLN A 72 -4.97 -4.50 -15.51
N SER A 73 -5.95 -3.99 -14.74
CA SER A 73 -7.24 -3.56 -15.30
C SER A 73 -7.16 -2.29 -16.13
N SER A 74 -6.16 -1.45 -15.86
CA SER A 74 -5.80 -0.32 -16.73
C SER A 74 -4.35 0.02 -16.49
N VAL A 75 -3.53 -0.09 -17.53
CA VAL A 75 -2.10 0.21 -17.45
C VAL A 75 -1.64 1.19 -18.53
N THR A 76 -2.54 1.59 -19.41
CA THR A 76 -2.26 2.58 -20.45
C THR A 76 -2.75 3.96 -19.99
N ASP A 77 -2.13 5.00 -20.54
CA ASP A 77 -2.51 6.38 -20.24
C ASP A 77 -3.99 6.61 -20.56
N GLY A 78 -4.72 7.14 -19.62
CA GLY A 78 -6.14 7.41 -19.86
C GLY A 78 -6.86 8.00 -18.65
N ALA A 79 -8.00 8.61 -18.94
CA ALA A 79 -8.84 9.17 -17.89
C ALA A 79 -9.47 8.08 -17.05
N LEU A 80 -9.59 8.32 -15.76
CA LEU A 80 -10.33 7.43 -14.89
C LEU A 80 -11.82 7.44 -15.31
N THR A 81 -12.37 6.26 -15.57
CA THR A 81 -13.77 6.10 -15.95
C THR A 81 -14.48 5.07 -15.07
N ALA A 82 -15.79 5.14 -15.04
CA ALA A 82 -16.60 4.14 -14.34
C ALA A 82 -16.39 2.73 -14.92
N ALA A 83 -16.07 2.65 -16.22
CA ALA A 83 -15.77 1.36 -16.87
C ALA A 83 -14.51 0.72 -16.26
N ILE A 84 -13.45 1.50 -16.03
CA ILE A 84 -12.22 1.01 -15.40
C ILE A 84 -12.53 0.49 -14.00
N VAL A 85 -13.31 1.26 -13.22
CA VAL A 85 -13.69 0.87 -11.86
C VAL A 85 -14.41 -0.49 -11.87
N ASN A 86 -15.39 -0.65 -12.75
CA ASN A 86 -16.13 -1.92 -12.87
C ASN A 86 -15.24 -3.06 -13.35
N THR A 87 -14.30 -2.78 -14.27
CA THR A 87 -13.35 -3.80 -14.76
C THR A 87 -12.47 -4.30 -13.60
N MET A 88 -11.99 -3.41 -12.74
CA MET A 88 -11.17 -3.80 -11.59
C MET A 88 -11.92 -4.79 -10.68
N GLU A 89 -13.20 -4.53 -10.45
CA GLU A 89 -14.02 -5.41 -9.61
C GLU A 89 -14.28 -6.77 -10.28
N THR A 90 -14.61 -6.75 -11.58
CA THR A 90 -14.86 -7.98 -12.30
C THR A 90 -13.59 -8.83 -12.47
N ASP A 91 -12.44 -8.21 -12.68
CA ASP A 91 -11.16 -8.92 -12.78
C ASP A 91 -10.83 -9.63 -11.47
N ALA A 92 -10.95 -8.92 -10.34
CA ALA A 92 -10.70 -9.52 -9.02
C ALA A 92 -11.69 -10.66 -8.75
N LEU A 93 -12.97 -10.46 -9.06
CA LEU A 93 -14.00 -11.47 -8.86
C LEU A 93 -13.76 -12.71 -9.74
N ALA A 94 -13.34 -12.51 -11.00
CA ALA A 94 -13.04 -13.60 -11.93
C ALA A 94 -11.90 -14.49 -11.43
N GLN A 95 -11.00 -13.95 -10.63
CA GLN A 95 -9.88 -14.69 -10.03
C GLN A 95 -10.20 -15.22 -8.63
N GLY A 96 -11.47 -15.18 -8.23
CA GLY A 96 -11.92 -15.75 -6.97
C GLY A 96 -11.76 -14.89 -5.74
N ALA A 97 -11.65 -13.56 -5.90
CA ALA A 97 -11.60 -12.66 -4.76
C ALA A 97 -12.92 -12.66 -3.99
N ASN A 98 -12.83 -12.69 -2.68
CA ASN A 98 -13.99 -12.49 -1.81
C ASN A 98 -14.23 -10.99 -1.64
N LEU A 99 -15.21 -10.46 -2.34
CA LEU A 99 -15.49 -9.02 -2.36
C LEU A 99 -16.02 -8.47 -1.03
N ALA A 100 -16.49 -9.35 -0.12
CA ALA A 100 -17.02 -8.87 1.18
C ALA A 100 -15.95 -8.14 2.02
N GLY A 101 -14.67 -8.45 1.81
CA GLY A 101 -13.56 -7.77 2.49
C GLY A 101 -12.76 -6.84 1.58
N ALA A 102 -13.29 -6.56 0.39
CA ALA A 102 -12.55 -5.75 -0.59
C ALA A 102 -12.61 -4.26 -0.25
N SER A 103 -11.59 -3.54 -0.68
CA SER A 103 -11.51 -2.09 -0.50
C SER A 103 -10.70 -1.47 -1.63
N TYR A 104 -10.92 -0.18 -1.83
CA TYR A 104 -10.13 0.63 -2.75
C TYR A 104 -9.01 1.32 -1.98
N VAL A 105 -7.82 1.27 -2.54
CA VAL A 105 -6.70 2.13 -2.11
C VAL A 105 -6.32 2.99 -3.30
N MET A 106 -6.20 4.29 -3.07
CA MET A 106 -5.96 5.22 -4.18
C MET A 106 -4.91 6.25 -3.80
N SER A 107 -4.15 6.67 -4.81
CA SER A 107 -3.22 7.78 -4.65
C SER A 107 -4.00 9.10 -4.47
N PRO A 108 -3.37 10.16 -3.92
CA PRO A 108 -4.07 11.44 -3.77
C PRO A 108 -4.59 12.00 -5.11
N GLY A 109 -3.86 11.79 -6.21
CA GLY A 109 -4.30 12.19 -7.54
C GLY A 109 -5.53 11.42 -7.99
N ALA A 110 -5.52 10.09 -7.85
CA ALA A 110 -6.68 9.26 -8.20
C ALA A 110 -7.89 9.60 -7.32
N TYR A 111 -7.65 9.96 -6.05
CA TYR A 111 -8.73 10.40 -5.17
C TYR A 111 -9.38 11.68 -5.73
N GLY A 112 -8.57 12.65 -6.19
CA GLY A 112 -9.08 13.84 -6.84
C GLY A 112 -9.88 13.53 -8.11
N LEU A 113 -9.31 12.67 -8.98
CA LEU A 113 -9.99 12.24 -10.21
C LEU A 113 -11.31 11.52 -9.92
N SER A 114 -11.33 10.64 -8.93
CA SER A 114 -12.54 9.90 -8.56
C SER A 114 -13.67 10.81 -8.08
N LYS A 115 -13.32 11.90 -7.41
CA LYS A 115 -14.31 12.92 -6.99
C LYS A 115 -14.83 13.73 -8.17
N ALA A 116 -14.03 13.89 -9.21
CA ALA A 116 -14.40 14.63 -10.42
C ALA A 116 -15.21 13.79 -11.41
N LEU A 117 -15.26 12.47 -11.24
CA LEU A 117 -16.04 11.59 -12.11
C LEU A 117 -17.50 12.04 -12.13
N ALA A 118 -17.93 12.47 -13.30
CA ALA A 118 -19.30 12.97 -13.48
C ALA A 118 -20.29 11.82 -13.31
N GLN A 119 -21.35 12.12 -12.59
CA GLN A 119 -22.47 11.19 -12.49
C GLN A 119 -23.11 11.08 -13.87
N VAL A 120 -23.21 9.90 -14.39
CA VAL A 120 -24.02 9.66 -15.57
C VAL A 120 -25.48 9.86 -15.17
N ALA A 121 -26.20 10.60 -15.97
CA ALA A 121 -27.62 10.89 -15.68
C ALA A 121 -28.36 9.58 -15.38
N SER A 122 -29.03 9.53 -14.26
CA SER A 122 -29.79 8.40 -13.71
C SER A 122 -28.97 7.26 -13.10
N VAL A 123 -27.69 7.44 -12.87
CA VAL A 123 -26.87 6.44 -12.18
C VAL A 123 -26.37 7.02 -10.86
N ASN A 124 -26.27 6.19 -9.85
CA ASN A 124 -25.77 6.60 -8.54
C ASN A 124 -24.34 7.11 -8.61
N ALA A 125 -24.03 8.08 -7.77
CA ALA A 125 -22.68 8.60 -7.67
C ALA A 125 -21.72 7.48 -7.27
N LEU A 126 -20.52 7.48 -7.85
CA LEU A 126 -19.48 6.55 -7.44
C LEU A 126 -19.04 6.80 -5.99
N TRP A 127 -19.16 8.04 -5.50
CA TRP A 127 -18.94 8.36 -4.09
C TRP A 127 -20.26 8.52 -3.39
N GLU A 128 -20.57 7.63 -2.44
CA GLU A 128 -21.78 7.69 -1.63
C GLU A 128 -21.46 7.28 -0.19
N ASN A 129 -21.92 8.07 0.76
CA ASN A 129 -21.78 7.79 2.20
C ASN A 129 -20.33 7.49 2.65
N GLY A 130 -19.35 8.12 1.99
CA GLY A 130 -17.95 7.91 2.32
C GLY A 130 -17.31 6.67 1.68
N GLN A 131 -18.07 5.97 0.84
CA GLN A 131 -17.61 4.79 0.12
C GLN A 131 -17.48 5.10 -1.37
N PHE A 132 -16.56 4.42 -2.03
CA PHE A 132 -16.37 4.52 -3.46
C PHE A 132 -16.89 3.23 -4.10
N ASN A 133 -17.88 3.37 -4.97
CA ASN A 133 -18.58 2.26 -5.64
C ASN A 133 -19.00 1.17 -4.63
N MET A 134 -19.58 1.59 -3.48
CA MET A 134 -20.09 0.74 -2.41
C MET A 134 -19.02 0.07 -1.55
N TYR A 135 -17.72 0.28 -1.83
CA TYR A 135 -16.62 -0.28 -1.05
C TYR A 135 -15.91 0.79 -0.25
N ASN A 136 -15.27 0.38 0.84
CA ASN A 136 -14.44 1.28 1.62
C ASN A 136 -13.28 1.78 0.76
N ALA A 137 -12.95 3.05 0.87
CA ALA A 137 -11.88 3.65 0.08
C ALA A 137 -10.93 4.44 0.96
N VAL A 138 -9.64 4.20 0.78
CA VAL A 138 -8.57 4.85 1.55
C VAL A 138 -7.63 5.54 0.58
N ALA A 139 -7.37 6.81 0.81
CA ALA A 139 -6.34 7.54 0.06
C ALA A 139 -5.01 7.46 0.81
N THR A 140 -3.94 7.14 0.09
CA THR A 140 -2.62 7.02 0.68
C THR A 140 -1.58 7.67 -0.24
N PRO A 141 -0.60 8.40 0.30
CA PRO A 141 0.49 8.93 -0.53
C PRO A 141 1.50 7.88 -0.97
N TYR A 142 1.42 6.67 -0.41
CA TYR A 142 2.40 5.61 -0.68
C TYR A 142 2.07 4.78 -1.92
N LEU A 143 0.90 5.00 -2.54
CA LEU A 143 0.57 4.37 -3.82
C LEU A 143 1.12 5.26 -4.95
N VAL A 144 2.40 5.06 -5.26
CA VAL A 144 3.11 5.89 -6.23
C VAL A 144 2.80 5.37 -7.63
N ASN A 145 2.48 6.29 -8.52
CA ASN A 145 2.04 5.97 -9.86
C ASN A 145 3.12 6.23 -10.94
N GLY A 146 4.16 6.96 -10.60
CA GLY A 146 5.23 7.23 -11.56
C GLY A 146 4.79 8.20 -12.66
N PHE A 147 5.28 7.92 -13.86
CA PHE A 147 5.00 8.73 -15.06
C PHE A 147 3.98 8.03 -15.95
N LEU A 148 3.36 8.76 -16.83
CA LEU A 148 2.59 8.23 -17.94
C LEU A 148 3.52 7.43 -18.88
N GLU A 149 2.95 6.75 -19.86
CA GLU A 149 3.73 5.92 -20.79
C GLU A 149 4.79 6.71 -21.54
N ASP A 150 4.64 8.04 -21.64
CA ASP A 150 5.62 8.90 -22.31
C ASP A 150 6.94 9.02 -21.49
N GLY A 151 6.97 8.55 -20.25
CA GLY A 151 8.14 8.58 -19.38
C GLY A 151 8.50 9.96 -18.84
N THR A 152 7.74 10.98 -19.17
CA THR A 152 8.05 12.38 -18.80
C THR A 152 6.91 13.08 -18.07
N THR A 153 5.67 12.83 -18.47
CA THR A 153 4.51 13.44 -17.84
C THR A 153 4.12 12.68 -16.58
N ALA A 154 4.07 13.37 -15.46
CA ALA A 154 3.68 12.72 -14.20
C ALA A 154 2.22 12.24 -14.28
N ALA A 155 2.00 10.98 -13.97
CA ALA A 155 0.66 10.42 -13.93
C ALA A 155 -0.14 11.04 -12.78
N ALA A 156 -1.41 11.33 -13.02
CA ALA A 156 -2.24 11.95 -11.98
C ALA A 156 -2.61 10.97 -10.88
N GLY A 157 -2.78 9.68 -11.19
CA GLY A 157 -3.19 8.77 -10.15
C GLY A 157 -3.07 7.30 -10.45
N ALA A 158 -3.17 6.51 -9.38
CA ALA A 158 -3.26 5.06 -9.42
C ALA A 158 -4.32 4.58 -8.44
N LEU A 159 -4.99 3.49 -8.80
CA LEU A 159 -5.95 2.79 -7.95
C LEU A 159 -5.51 1.36 -7.75
N CYS A 160 -5.77 0.83 -6.56
CA CYS A 160 -5.69 -0.60 -6.28
C CYS A 160 -7.01 -1.02 -5.65
N PHE A 161 -7.59 -2.11 -6.11
CA PHE A 161 -8.82 -2.67 -5.58
C PHE A 161 -8.62 -4.14 -5.27
N GLY A 162 -9.26 -4.61 -4.23
CA GLY A 162 -9.35 -6.02 -3.95
C GLY A 162 -9.39 -6.36 -2.48
N ASN A 163 -9.30 -7.64 -2.21
CA ASN A 163 -9.27 -8.16 -0.84
C ASN A 163 -7.82 -8.35 -0.41
N PHE A 164 -7.28 -7.35 0.30
CA PHE A 164 -5.88 -7.34 0.71
C PHE A 164 -5.54 -8.48 1.68
N GLN A 165 -6.50 -8.94 2.49
CA GLN A 165 -6.26 -10.08 3.40
C GLN A 165 -6.08 -11.40 2.63
N GLN A 166 -6.73 -11.51 1.49
CA GLN A 166 -6.61 -12.69 0.63
C GLN A 166 -5.41 -12.58 -0.30
N GLY A 167 -5.16 -11.39 -0.84
CA GLY A 167 -4.19 -11.15 -1.89
C GLY A 167 -2.74 -11.04 -1.42
N ALA A 168 -2.51 -10.59 -0.18
CA ALA A 168 -1.17 -10.20 0.26
C ALA A 168 -0.88 -10.69 1.67
N ILE A 169 0.41 -10.82 1.98
CA ILE A 169 0.87 -11.15 3.33
C ILE A 169 2.02 -10.22 3.73
N LEU A 170 1.89 -9.60 4.88
CA LEU A 170 2.94 -8.77 5.49
C LEU A 170 3.36 -9.45 6.77
N ALA A 171 4.64 -9.80 6.86
CA ALA A 171 5.19 -10.48 8.04
C ALA A 171 6.18 -9.59 8.75
N TYR A 172 6.12 -9.58 10.07
CA TYR A 172 7.10 -8.95 10.93
C TYR A 172 7.89 -10.04 11.66
N PHE A 173 9.21 -9.93 11.63
CA PHE A 173 10.11 -10.88 12.26
C PHE A 173 10.69 -10.23 13.52
N GLY A 174 10.11 -10.58 14.68
CA GLY A 174 10.49 -10.00 15.96
C GLY A 174 9.81 -8.66 16.24
N SER A 175 10.28 -8.01 17.30
CA SER A 175 9.75 -6.72 17.74
C SER A 175 10.54 -5.54 17.16
N LEU A 176 10.04 -4.36 17.40
CA LEU A 176 10.77 -3.13 17.13
C LEU A 176 11.97 -3.03 18.06
N ASP A 177 13.15 -2.86 17.52
CA ASP A 177 14.39 -2.71 18.29
C ASP A 177 14.74 -1.22 18.35
N LEU A 178 14.79 -0.68 19.57
CA LEU A 178 15.09 0.72 19.81
C LEU A 178 16.39 0.81 20.60
N LEU A 179 17.42 1.41 20.00
CA LEU A 179 18.72 1.62 20.64
C LEU A 179 18.98 3.12 20.83
N ILE A 180 19.18 3.51 22.06
CA ILE A 180 19.55 4.86 22.46
C ILE A 180 21.05 4.88 22.69
N ASP A 181 21.79 5.69 21.94
CA ASP A 181 23.25 5.75 22.02
C ASP A 181 23.67 7.18 22.46
N PRO A 182 23.99 7.33 23.75
CA PRO A 182 24.47 8.62 24.29
C PRO A 182 25.97 8.85 24.11
N TYR A 183 26.72 7.86 23.56
CA TYR A 183 28.19 7.85 23.58
C TYR A 183 28.79 8.26 22.26
N SER A 184 28.30 7.75 21.13
CA SER A 184 28.93 7.95 19.81
C SER A 184 29.03 9.43 19.41
N ASN A 185 28.12 10.26 19.91
CA ASN A 185 28.10 11.69 19.58
C ASN A 185 28.27 12.57 20.84
N ALA A 186 28.90 12.02 21.88
CA ALA A 186 29.05 12.71 23.15
C ALA A 186 29.86 14.02 23.03
N GLY A 187 30.86 14.06 22.15
CA GLY A 187 31.67 15.25 21.90
C GLY A 187 30.87 16.46 21.39
N ASN A 188 29.71 16.19 20.76
CA ASN A 188 28.82 17.24 20.26
C ASN A 188 27.60 17.44 21.18
N ALA A 189 27.61 16.82 22.37
CA ALA A 189 26.47 16.83 23.31
C ALA A 189 25.17 16.37 22.65
N GLN A 190 25.25 15.32 21.79
CA GLN A 190 24.12 14.75 21.08
C GLN A 190 23.89 13.28 21.48
N ILE A 191 22.64 12.85 21.43
CA ILE A 191 22.24 11.47 21.63
C ILE A 191 21.73 10.95 20.25
N ALA A 192 22.18 9.77 19.85
CA ALA A 192 21.68 9.13 18.65
C ALA A 192 20.62 8.10 19.01
N LEU A 193 19.55 8.08 18.24
CA LEU A 193 18.46 7.12 18.38
C LEU A 193 18.42 6.26 17.12
N HIS A 194 18.46 4.94 17.28
CA HIS A 194 18.43 4.00 16.17
C HIS A 194 17.25 3.06 16.37
N VAL A 195 16.43 2.92 15.34
CA VAL A 195 15.27 2.03 15.36
C VAL A 195 15.43 1.04 14.22
N ASN A 196 15.22 -0.24 14.52
CA ASN A 196 15.34 -1.32 13.54
C ASN A 196 14.11 -2.21 13.61
N ARG A 197 13.71 -2.74 12.46
CA ARG A 197 12.66 -3.74 12.36
C ARG A 197 12.92 -4.65 11.17
N PHE A 198 12.59 -5.92 11.31
CA PHE A 198 12.66 -6.88 10.21
C PHE A 198 11.24 -7.17 9.73
N PHE A 199 11.06 -7.12 8.42
CA PHE A 199 9.76 -7.38 7.81
C PHE A 199 9.97 -8.01 6.44
N ASP A 200 8.90 -8.56 5.89
CA ASP A 200 8.84 -8.91 4.47
C ASP A 200 7.39 -8.86 4.02
N PHE A 201 7.21 -8.69 2.73
CA PHE A 201 5.90 -8.58 2.10
C PHE A 201 5.90 -9.38 0.81
N ASP A 202 4.85 -10.16 0.59
CA ASP A 202 4.70 -10.88 -0.67
C ASP A 202 3.21 -11.05 -1.00
N LEU A 203 2.94 -11.43 -2.24
CA LEU A 203 1.59 -11.65 -2.75
C LEU A 203 1.22 -13.13 -2.60
N ARG A 204 0.20 -13.38 -1.80
CA ARG A 204 -0.31 -14.74 -1.55
C ARG A 204 -1.26 -15.19 -2.66
N GLN A 205 -2.17 -14.31 -3.07
CA GLN A 205 -3.09 -14.57 -4.18
C GLN A 205 -3.22 -13.27 -4.98
N PRO A 206 -2.28 -13.00 -5.88
CA PRO A 206 -2.25 -11.72 -6.59
C PRO A 206 -3.49 -11.45 -7.43
N GLY A 207 -4.17 -12.50 -7.93
CA GLY A 207 -5.42 -12.35 -8.67
C GLY A 207 -6.57 -11.79 -7.85
N ALA A 208 -6.47 -11.80 -6.50
CA ALA A 208 -7.48 -11.16 -5.65
C ALA A 208 -7.36 -9.64 -5.62
N LEU A 209 -6.34 -9.09 -6.28
CA LEU A 209 -6.08 -7.65 -6.38
C LEU A 209 -6.14 -7.21 -7.84
N SER A 210 -6.54 -5.96 -8.06
CA SER A 210 -6.58 -5.33 -9.38
C SER A 210 -5.98 -3.94 -9.28
N ILE A 211 -5.22 -3.54 -10.29
CA ILE A 211 -4.62 -2.20 -10.32
C ILE A 211 -4.99 -1.45 -11.59
N ALA A 212 -5.11 -0.14 -11.44
CA ALA A 212 -5.20 0.80 -12.54
C ALA A 212 -4.16 1.89 -12.30
N LYS A 213 -3.29 2.10 -13.27
CA LYS A 213 -2.19 3.06 -13.17
C LYS A 213 -2.12 3.93 -14.43
N HIS A 214 -1.26 4.93 -14.40
CA HIS A 214 -1.13 5.91 -15.49
C HIS A 214 -2.41 6.70 -15.75
N LEU A 215 -3.20 6.91 -14.69
CA LEU A 215 -4.45 7.66 -14.80
C LEU A 215 -4.15 9.15 -14.94
N ASN A 216 -4.86 9.81 -15.86
CA ASN A 216 -4.77 11.25 -16.06
C ASN A 216 -6.14 11.92 -15.91
N ALA A 217 -6.18 13.25 -16.03
CA ALA A 217 -7.42 14.04 -15.90
C ALA A 217 -8.28 13.96 -17.17
#